data_f9f75b57d9ce6b0c750106ffc66ffd51
#
_entry.id   f9f75b57d9ce6b0c750106ffc66ffd51
#
_cell.length_a   1.000
_cell.length_b   1.000
_cell.length_c   1.000
_cell.angle_alpha   90.00
_cell.angle_beta   90.00
_cell.angle_gamma   90.00
#
_symmetry.space_group_name_H-M   'P 1'
#
loop_
_entity.id
_entity.type
_entity.pdbx_description
1 polymer ?
#
loop_
_entity_poly.entity_id
_entity_poly.type
_entity_poly.pdbx_seq_one_letter_code
_entity_poly.pdbx_strand_id
1 'polypeptide(L)'
;MKYIIILAALLMASVCGAKTPQPKKDKEQPKVLGQNPKREFRGAWIQCVNNQWTGIGRERMQKTLTMQLDELKRCGINAIMFQVRAEADALYESKMEPWSRYLTAEQGRAPQPYWDPLAWMVEECHRRGMECHAW
;
A
#
# COMPACT_ATOMS: atom_id res chain seq x y z
N MET A 1 -12.26 -59.07 -50.28
CA MET A 1 -11.77 -57.76 -49.76
C MET A 1 -12.60 -57.20 -48.59
N LYS A 2 -13.74 -57.71 -48.21
CA LYS A 2 -14.57 -57.19 -47.09
C LYS A 2 -14.12 -57.65 -45.69
N TYR A 3 -13.36 -58.73 -45.58
CA TYR A 3 -12.97 -59.32 -44.32
C TYR A 3 -11.64 -58.77 -43.79
N ILE A 4 -10.81 -58.10 -44.61
CA ILE A 4 -9.53 -57.51 -44.21
C ILE A 4 -9.74 -56.22 -43.47
N ILE A 5 -10.82 -55.47 -43.76
CA ILE A 5 -11.15 -54.20 -43.13
C ILE A 5 -11.66 -54.37 -41.70
N ILE A 6 -12.38 -55.50 -41.45
CA ILE A 6 -12.92 -55.83 -40.12
C ILE A 6 -11.79 -56.28 -39.17
N LEU A 7 -10.74 -56.93 -39.64
CA LEU A 7 -9.63 -57.37 -38.83
C LEU A 7 -8.72 -56.19 -38.42
N ALA A 8 -8.58 -55.19 -39.29
CA ALA A 8 -7.82 -53.98 -38.98
C ALA A 8 -8.52 -53.09 -37.92
N ALA A 9 -9.85 -53.07 -37.87
CA ALA A 9 -10.62 -52.32 -36.87
C ALA A 9 -10.57 -52.97 -35.47
N LEU A 10 -10.42 -54.28 -35.38
CA LEU A 10 -10.29 -54.94 -34.05
C LEU A 10 -8.88 -54.80 -33.44
N LEU A 11 -7.83 -54.61 -34.23
CA LEU A 11 -6.48 -54.40 -33.70
C LEU A 11 -6.25 -53.01 -33.18
N MET A 12 -7.03 -52.00 -33.58
CA MET A 12 -6.89 -50.61 -33.11
C MET A 12 -7.59 -50.36 -31.77
N ALA A 13 -8.48 -51.22 -31.32
CA ALA A 13 -9.17 -51.07 -30.04
C ALA A 13 -8.32 -51.54 -28.82
N SER A 14 -7.17 -52.17 -29.05
CA SER A 14 -6.36 -52.79 -27.98
C SER A 14 -5.22 -51.93 -27.45
N VAL A 15 -4.98 -50.70 -27.99
CA VAL A 15 -3.84 -49.86 -27.62
C VAL A 15 -4.25 -48.61 -26.82
N CYS A 16 -5.52 -48.40 -26.55
CA CYS A 16 -6.00 -47.22 -25.81
C CYS A 16 -6.28 -47.50 -24.32
N GLY A 17 -5.36 -48.24 -23.69
CA GLY A 17 -5.32 -48.45 -22.25
C GLY A 17 -4.25 -47.57 -21.54
N ALA A 18 -3.90 -46.43 -22.12
CA ALA A 18 -3.08 -45.47 -21.42
C ALA A 18 -3.92 -44.85 -20.27
N LYS A 19 -3.68 -45.34 -19.05
CA LYS A 19 -4.19 -44.67 -17.84
C LYS A 19 -3.79 -43.21 -17.91
N THR A 20 -4.75 -42.33 -18.08
CA THR A 20 -4.57 -40.88 -17.90
C THR A 20 -3.87 -40.69 -16.58
N PRO A 21 -2.75 -39.93 -16.53
CA PRO A 21 -2.13 -39.64 -15.27
C PRO A 21 -3.16 -38.90 -14.40
N GLN A 22 -3.56 -39.51 -13.31
CA GLN A 22 -4.37 -38.85 -12.32
C GLN A 22 -3.59 -37.58 -11.90
N PRO A 23 -4.25 -36.41 -11.84
CA PRO A 23 -3.57 -35.24 -11.30
C PRO A 23 -3.05 -35.64 -9.93
N LYS A 24 -1.74 -35.52 -9.76
CA LYS A 24 -1.11 -35.69 -8.45
C LYS A 24 -1.88 -34.78 -7.51
N LYS A 25 -2.56 -35.35 -6.49
CA LYS A 25 -3.09 -34.56 -5.39
C LYS A 25 -1.97 -33.64 -4.97
N ASP A 26 -2.15 -32.36 -5.19
CA ASP A 26 -1.25 -31.35 -4.68
C ASP A 26 -1.00 -31.70 -3.23
N LYS A 27 0.26 -31.89 -2.89
CA LYS A 27 0.65 -32.10 -1.49
C LYS A 27 0.11 -30.89 -0.78
N GLU A 28 -0.88 -31.12 0.06
CA GLU A 28 -1.46 -30.10 0.93
C GLU A 28 -0.28 -29.40 1.56
N GLN A 29 -0.05 -28.16 1.16
CA GLN A 29 1.04 -27.37 1.75
C GLN A 29 0.78 -27.39 3.25
N PRO A 30 1.80 -27.65 4.08
CA PRO A 30 1.59 -27.67 5.51
C PRO A 30 0.89 -26.35 5.86
N LYS A 31 -0.32 -26.46 6.39
CA LYS A 31 -1.02 -25.34 6.98
C LYS A 31 -0.05 -24.75 7.98
N VAL A 32 0.65 -23.68 7.59
CA VAL A 32 1.34 -22.86 8.54
C VAL A 32 0.23 -22.37 9.46
N LEU A 33 0.11 -23.01 10.61
CA LEU A 33 -0.67 -22.54 11.74
C LEU A 33 0.03 -21.29 12.30
N GLY A 34 0.26 -20.32 11.40
CA GLY A 34 0.52 -18.96 11.79
C GLY A 34 -0.80 -18.44 12.32
N GLN A 35 -0.86 -18.27 13.62
CA GLN A 35 -1.89 -17.43 14.22
C GLN A 35 -1.83 -16.12 13.44
N ASN A 36 -2.86 -15.82 12.64
CA ASN A 36 -2.99 -14.50 12.06
C ASN A 36 -2.85 -13.50 13.21
N PRO A 37 -1.83 -12.62 13.20
CA PRO A 37 -1.64 -11.70 14.30
C PRO A 37 -2.96 -10.96 14.49
N LYS A 38 -3.48 -10.95 15.71
CA LYS A 38 -4.74 -10.25 16.04
C LYS A 38 -4.68 -8.77 15.67
N ARG A 39 -3.45 -8.24 15.57
CA ARG A 39 -3.13 -6.89 15.11
C ARG A 39 -1.91 -6.98 14.20
N GLU A 40 -2.08 -6.62 12.95
CA GLU A 40 -1.02 -6.51 11.98
C GLU A 40 -0.72 -5.03 11.74
N PHE A 41 0.56 -4.65 11.78
CA PHE A 41 1.00 -3.32 11.41
C PHE A 41 1.05 -3.23 9.88
N ARG A 42 0.19 -2.40 9.30
CA ARG A 42 0.16 -2.10 7.87
C ARG A 42 0.38 -0.62 7.69
N GLY A 43 1.63 -0.27 7.42
CA GLY A 43 2.06 1.11 7.31
C GLY A 43 2.19 1.60 5.87
N ALA A 44 1.95 2.88 5.65
CA ALA A 44 2.23 3.58 4.40
C ALA A 44 3.05 4.85 4.67
N TRP A 45 3.98 5.14 3.75
CA TRP A 45 4.81 6.33 3.81
C TRP A 45 4.16 7.46 3.01
N ILE A 46 4.11 8.65 3.63
CA ILE A 46 3.74 9.90 2.96
C ILE A 46 4.92 10.85 3.08
N GLN A 47 5.61 11.06 1.98
CA GLN A 47 6.81 11.90 1.92
C GLN A 47 6.47 13.34 1.58
N CYS A 48 7.28 14.30 2.04
CA CYS A 48 7.15 15.72 1.70
C CYS A 48 8.04 16.16 0.54
N VAL A 49 9.06 15.38 0.22
CA VAL A 49 9.98 15.67 -0.88
C VAL A 49 9.31 15.52 -2.27
N ASN A 50 10.01 15.88 -3.33
CA ASN A 50 9.53 15.90 -4.73
C ASN A 50 8.49 17.00 -5.04
N ASN A 51 8.44 18.04 -4.24
CA ASN A 51 7.65 19.27 -4.48
C ASN A 51 6.14 19.05 -4.69
N GLN A 52 5.61 17.90 -4.28
CA GLN A 52 4.19 17.59 -4.51
C GLN A 52 3.22 18.55 -3.80
N TRP A 53 3.68 19.23 -2.73
CA TRP A 53 2.85 20.17 -1.95
C TRP A 53 3.42 21.58 -1.92
N THR A 54 4.60 21.79 -2.49
CA THR A 54 5.31 23.06 -2.39
C THR A 54 4.47 24.20 -2.93
N GLY A 55 4.13 25.14 -2.06
CA GLY A 55 3.42 26.37 -2.43
C GLY A 55 1.97 26.21 -2.85
N ILE A 56 1.36 25.01 -2.73
CA ILE A 56 -0.06 24.80 -3.14
C ILE A 56 -1.09 25.37 -2.16
N GLY A 57 -0.64 25.80 -0.98
CA GLY A 57 -1.50 26.34 0.07
C GLY A 57 -2.21 25.27 0.92
N ARG A 58 -2.68 25.73 2.10
CA ARG A 58 -3.30 24.88 3.13
C ARG A 58 -4.45 24.03 2.60
N GLU A 59 -5.46 24.67 2.02
CA GLU A 59 -6.70 23.98 1.63
C GLU A 59 -6.46 22.86 0.62
N ARG A 60 -5.62 23.15 -0.38
CA ARG A 60 -5.32 22.17 -1.43
C ARG A 60 -4.49 21.01 -0.89
N MET A 61 -3.52 21.29 -0.01
CA MET A 61 -2.73 20.27 0.65
C MET A 61 -3.61 19.37 1.52
N GLN A 62 -4.46 19.96 2.37
CA GLN A 62 -5.39 19.22 3.23
C GLN A 62 -6.34 18.34 2.41
N LYS A 63 -6.90 18.87 1.32
CA LYS A 63 -7.77 18.09 0.43
C LYS A 63 -7.04 16.89 -0.17
N THR A 64 -5.83 17.09 -0.67
CA THR A 64 -5.02 16.01 -1.27
C THR A 64 -4.70 14.93 -0.23
N LEU A 65 -4.22 15.33 0.95
CA LEU A 65 -3.89 14.40 2.03
C LEU A 65 -5.13 13.67 2.56
N THR A 66 -6.27 14.34 2.69
CA THR A 66 -7.54 13.70 3.07
C THR A 66 -7.91 12.58 2.10
N MET A 67 -7.84 12.84 0.80
CA MET A 67 -8.12 11.82 -0.23
C MET A 67 -7.15 10.64 -0.14
N GLN A 68 -5.85 10.90 0.08
CA GLN A 68 -4.85 9.85 0.25
C GLN A 68 -5.13 9.01 1.51
N LEU A 69 -5.44 9.64 2.63
CA LEU A 69 -5.75 8.95 3.88
C LEU A 69 -6.99 8.07 3.76
N ASP A 70 -8.04 8.56 3.11
CA ASP A 70 -9.27 7.81 2.89
C ASP A 70 -9.02 6.56 2.02
N GLU A 71 -8.22 6.71 0.96
CA GLU A 71 -7.85 5.60 0.10
C GLU A 71 -6.96 4.58 0.82
N LEU A 72 -5.95 5.03 1.55
CA LEU A 72 -5.09 4.16 2.34
C LEU A 72 -5.88 3.39 3.41
N LYS A 73 -6.82 4.06 4.07
CA LYS A 73 -7.73 3.41 5.03
C LYS A 73 -8.59 2.35 4.35
N ARG A 74 -9.14 2.64 3.17
CA ARG A 74 -9.92 1.68 2.38
C ARG A 74 -9.10 0.45 1.98
N CYS A 75 -7.80 0.62 1.72
CA CYS A 75 -6.85 -0.46 1.47
C CYS A 75 -6.42 -1.23 2.74
N GLY A 76 -6.94 -0.87 3.90
CA GLY A 76 -6.65 -1.55 5.15
C GLY A 76 -5.37 -1.09 5.85
N ILE A 77 -4.77 0.02 5.44
CA ILE A 77 -3.63 0.65 6.13
C ILE A 77 -4.10 1.15 7.51
N ASN A 78 -3.29 0.94 8.53
CA ASN A 78 -3.57 1.33 9.91
C ASN A 78 -2.49 2.21 10.55
N ALA A 79 -1.41 2.50 9.83
CA ALA A 79 -0.35 3.40 10.28
C ALA A 79 0.19 4.24 9.12
N ILE A 80 0.44 5.52 9.38
CA ILE A 80 1.02 6.46 8.43
C ILE A 80 2.38 6.90 8.95
N MET A 81 3.45 6.69 8.16
CA MET A 81 4.76 7.29 8.37
C MET A 81 4.81 8.60 7.60
N PHE A 82 4.60 9.71 8.30
CA PHE A 82 4.58 11.05 7.72
C PHE A 82 5.94 11.72 7.81
N GLN A 83 6.53 12.04 6.66
CA GLN A 83 7.80 12.75 6.61
C GLN A 83 7.59 14.22 7.00
N VAL A 84 8.18 14.62 8.11
CA VAL A 84 8.04 15.98 8.65
C VAL A 84 9.35 16.73 8.75
N ARG A 85 10.50 16.03 8.58
CA ARG A 85 11.85 16.58 8.59
C ARG A 85 12.66 16.00 7.44
N ALA A 86 12.83 16.74 6.37
CA ALA A 86 13.56 16.28 5.19
C ALA A 86 14.98 16.81 5.10
N GLU A 87 15.21 18.08 5.41
CA GLU A 87 16.47 18.80 5.21
C GLU A 87 16.86 19.65 6.43
N ALA A 88 16.83 19.07 7.64
CA ALA A 88 17.01 19.80 8.90
C ALA A 88 16.04 20.99 9.03
N ASP A 89 14.83 20.77 8.58
CA ASP A 89 13.69 21.68 8.56
C ASP A 89 12.44 20.97 9.08
N ALA A 90 11.35 21.67 9.28
CA ALA A 90 10.16 21.09 9.87
C ALA A 90 8.86 21.44 9.12
N LEU A 91 7.93 20.46 9.03
CA LEU A 91 6.53 20.66 8.65
C LEU A 91 5.62 20.89 9.86
N TYR A 92 6.17 21.42 10.94
CA TYR A 92 5.47 21.74 12.18
C TYR A 92 6.14 22.94 12.85
N GLU A 93 5.47 23.56 13.82
CA GLU A 93 6.06 24.65 14.57
C GLU A 93 7.21 24.14 15.44
N SER A 94 8.42 24.64 15.17
CA SER A 94 9.64 24.29 15.91
C SER A 94 10.37 25.55 16.38
N LYS A 95 10.90 25.48 17.61
CA LYS A 95 11.81 26.51 18.14
C LYS A 95 13.26 26.27 17.72
N MET A 96 13.59 25.12 17.18
CA MET A 96 14.96 24.70 16.87
C MET A 96 15.24 24.67 15.37
N GLU A 97 14.21 24.45 14.56
CA GLU A 97 14.34 24.22 13.12
C GLU A 97 13.45 25.17 12.33
N PRO A 98 13.91 25.62 11.16
CA PRO A 98 13.11 26.48 10.31
C PRO A 98 11.93 25.69 9.68
N TRP A 99 10.91 26.42 9.25
CA TRP A 99 9.86 25.85 8.41
C TRP A 99 10.42 25.29 7.10
N SER A 100 9.93 24.15 6.68
CA SER A 100 10.40 23.48 5.47
C SER A 100 10.00 24.21 4.20
N ARG A 101 10.95 24.29 3.26
CA ARG A 101 10.69 24.78 1.91
C ARG A 101 9.68 23.92 1.14
N TYR A 102 9.52 22.67 1.51
CA TYR A 102 8.52 21.77 0.90
C TYR A 102 7.09 22.16 1.27
N LEU A 103 6.88 23.04 2.23
CA LEU A 103 5.57 23.57 2.59
C LEU A 103 5.26 24.88 1.85
N THR A 104 6.22 25.83 1.85
CA THR A 104 5.96 27.20 1.43
C THR A 104 6.79 27.66 0.22
N ALA A 105 7.61 26.78 -0.35
CA ALA A 105 8.64 27.07 -1.36
C ALA A 105 9.84 27.87 -0.85
N GLU A 106 9.83 28.32 0.42
CA GLU A 106 10.90 29.10 1.04
C GLU A 106 11.18 28.58 2.44
N GLN A 107 12.45 28.21 2.72
CA GLN A 107 12.86 27.73 4.02
C GLN A 107 12.74 28.85 5.06
N GLY A 108 12.22 28.53 6.24
CA GLY A 108 12.01 29.47 7.35
C GLY A 108 10.71 30.26 7.28
N ARG A 109 9.99 30.21 6.17
CA ARG A 109 8.72 30.91 6.02
C ARG A 109 7.57 30.07 6.56
N ALA A 110 6.86 30.61 7.56
CA ALA A 110 5.64 29.98 8.06
C ALA A 110 4.52 29.96 7.02
N PRO A 111 3.64 28.93 7.01
CA PRO A 111 2.52 28.88 6.09
C PRO A 111 1.50 30.00 6.36
N GLN A 112 0.90 30.53 5.29
CA GLN A 112 -0.14 31.55 5.35
C GLN A 112 -1.37 31.09 4.53
N PRO A 113 -2.58 31.01 5.13
CA PRO A 113 -2.85 31.20 6.57
C PRO A 113 -2.12 30.17 7.45
N TYR A 114 -1.78 30.58 8.67
CA TYR A 114 -1.05 29.71 9.60
C TYR A 114 -1.80 28.41 9.90
N TRP A 115 -1.05 27.30 9.92
CA TRP A 115 -1.50 25.98 10.36
C TRP A 115 -0.29 25.09 10.62
N ASP A 116 -0.49 24.03 11.41
CA ASP A 116 0.53 23.03 11.69
C ASP A 116 0.18 21.72 10.92
N PRO A 117 0.95 21.38 9.88
CA PRO A 117 0.70 20.17 9.10
C PRO A 117 0.79 18.87 9.91
N LEU A 118 1.74 18.78 10.86
CA LEU A 118 1.88 17.58 11.67
C LEU A 118 0.71 17.43 12.65
N ALA A 119 0.33 18.48 13.36
CA ALA A 119 -0.81 18.44 14.27
C ALA A 119 -2.09 18.03 13.53
N TRP A 120 -2.34 18.64 12.38
CA TRP A 120 -3.47 18.29 11.53
C TRP A 120 -3.43 16.83 11.05
N MET A 121 -2.26 16.32 10.62
CA MET A 121 -2.10 14.94 10.16
C MET A 121 -2.39 13.93 11.28
N VAL A 122 -1.92 14.21 12.50
CA VAL A 122 -2.19 13.37 13.68
C VAL A 122 -3.71 13.27 13.91
N GLU A 123 -4.42 14.39 13.92
CA GLU A 123 -5.88 14.42 14.10
C GLU A 123 -6.61 13.64 13.00
N GLU A 124 -6.19 13.82 11.75
CA GLU A 124 -6.80 13.13 10.60
C GLU A 124 -6.56 11.61 10.62
N CYS A 125 -5.36 11.18 11.03
CA CYS A 125 -5.06 9.75 11.22
C CYS A 125 -5.91 9.16 12.35
N HIS A 126 -5.94 9.81 13.51
CA HIS A 126 -6.71 9.34 14.67
C HIS A 126 -8.20 9.27 14.39
N ARG A 127 -8.77 10.25 13.68
CA ARG A 127 -10.17 10.24 13.25
C ARG A 127 -10.54 9.02 12.41
N ARG A 128 -9.56 8.46 11.67
CA ARG A 128 -9.70 7.24 10.88
C ARG A 128 -9.32 5.96 11.61
N GLY A 129 -8.92 6.06 12.89
CA GLY A 129 -8.39 4.92 13.65
C GLY A 129 -7.08 4.38 13.07
N MET A 130 -6.22 5.29 12.60
CA MET A 130 -4.86 5.01 12.14
C MET A 130 -3.84 5.64 13.09
N GLU A 131 -2.68 5.00 13.21
CA GLU A 131 -1.53 5.58 13.91
C GLU A 131 -0.83 6.61 13.01
N CYS A 132 -0.24 7.64 13.60
CA CYS A 132 0.61 8.60 12.89
C CYS A 132 2.02 8.56 13.49
N HIS A 133 3.00 8.25 12.66
CA HIS A 133 4.41 8.20 13.01
C HIS A 133 5.14 9.33 12.27
N ALA A 134 5.62 10.32 13.01
CA ALA A 134 6.42 11.41 12.47
C ALA A 134 7.84 10.92 12.15
N TRP A 135 8.29 11.19 10.94
CA TRP A 135 9.61 10.81 10.43
C TRP A 135 10.36 12.00 9.87
#